data_73c4d06e7189cb4a007171ca5bcd010b
#
_entry.id   73c4d06e7189cb4a007171ca5bcd010b
#
_cell.length_a   1.000
_cell.length_b   1.000
_cell.length_c   1.000
_cell.angle_alpha   90.00
_cell.angle_beta   90.00
_cell.angle_gamma   90.00
#
_symmetry.space_group_name_H-M   'P 1'
#
loop_
_entity.id
_entity.type
_entity.pdbx_description
1 polymer ?
#
loop_
_entity_poly.entity_id
_entity_poly.type
_entity_poly.pdbx_seq_one_letter_code
_entity_poly.pdbx_strand_id
1 'polypeptide(L)'
;MSMAEPHQYSICPVDPAAHLFEVSVTISQPEPAGQLIAIAAWVPGSYRIRDLARHVVGISANTDEAEVSLTKRDKSTWQADVCESPLTVTLQIHAYDRSVRGAHLDTTHGFFDGAAVFPAVVGQENVECHVEICRPPTSVGSSWRVATAMQSPDAGSYDFGTYYPGIFRAYFQSK
;
A
#
# COMPACT_ATOMS: atom_id res chain seq x y z
N MET A 1 9.74 -15.26 22.50
CA MET A 1 8.64 -14.58 21.79
C MET A 1 9.10 -14.42 20.35
N SER A 2 8.50 -15.17 19.43
CA SER A 2 8.79 -14.97 18.01
C SER A 2 8.24 -13.59 17.63
N MET A 3 9.08 -12.68 17.17
CA MET A 3 8.61 -11.42 16.60
C MET A 3 7.84 -11.75 15.32
N ALA A 4 6.68 -11.15 15.13
CA ALA A 4 5.94 -11.30 13.88
C ALA A 4 6.82 -10.81 12.72
N GLU A 5 6.80 -11.54 11.61
CA GLU A 5 7.51 -11.10 10.40
C GLU A 5 6.92 -9.79 9.88
N PRO A 6 7.76 -8.86 9.40
CA PRO A 6 7.30 -7.60 8.86
C PRO A 6 6.34 -7.78 7.68
N HIS A 7 5.30 -6.95 7.60
CA HIS A 7 4.47 -6.88 6.40
C HIS A 7 5.30 -6.32 5.24
N GLN A 8 5.21 -6.96 4.09
CA GLN A 8 5.91 -6.54 2.88
C GLN A 8 4.94 -5.77 1.99
N TYR A 9 5.15 -4.48 1.87
CA TYR A 9 4.40 -3.62 0.95
C TYR A 9 5.20 -3.38 -0.32
N SER A 10 4.49 -3.19 -1.43
CA SER A 10 5.07 -2.63 -2.64
C SER A 10 4.19 -1.54 -3.23
N ILE A 11 4.79 -0.60 -3.94
CA ILE A 11 4.08 0.38 -4.75
C ILE A 11 4.79 0.55 -6.09
N CYS A 12 4.08 0.24 -7.16
CA CYS A 12 4.60 0.21 -8.52
C CYS A 12 3.78 1.12 -9.43
N PRO A 13 4.38 2.08 -10.14
CA PRO A 13 3.71 2.89 -11.16
C PRO A 13 3.52 2.05 -12.42
N VAL A 14 2.49 1.20 -12.46
CA VAL A 14 2.30 0.21 -13.54
C VAL A 14 1.82 0.82 -14.85
N ASP A 15 0.99 1.86 -14.78
CA ASP A 15 0.55 2.62 -15.96
C ASP A 15 0.48 4.12 -15.64
N PRO A 16 1.60 4.85 -15.79
CA PRO A 16 1.63 6.29 -15.54
C PRO A 16 0.71 7.11 -16.45
N ALA A 17 0.45 6.65 -17.68
CA ALA A 17 -0.45 7.35 -18.59
C ALA A 17 -1.92 7.20 -18.18
N ALA A 18 -2.29 6.07 -17.59
CA ALA A 18 -3.61 5.83 -17.01
C ALA A 18 -3.69 6.25 -15.52
N HIS A 19 -2.65 6.83 -14.96
CA HIS A 19 -2.56 7.25 -13.55
C HIS A 19 -2.72 6.08 -12.56
N LEU A 20 -2.20 4.88 -12.88
CA LEU A 20 -2.39 3.68 -12.08
C LEU A 20 -1.12 3.30 -11.32
N PHE A 21 -1.22 3.30 -9.98
CA PHE A 21 -0.34 2.55 -9.11
C PHE A 21 -0.92 1.15 -8.84
N GLU A 22 -0.07 0.15 -8.84
CA GLU A 22 -0.34 -1.13 -8.21
C GLU A 22 0.34 -1.14 -6.83
N VAL A 23 -0.45 -1.47 -5.81
CA VAL A 23 0.00 -1.53 -4.42
C VAL A 23 -0.30 -2.90 -3.89
N SER A 24 0.69 -3.57 -3.32
CA SER A 24 0.47 -4.87 -2.66
C SER A 24 0.86 -4.83 -1.19
N VAL A 25 0.28 -5.75 -0.42
CA VAL A 25 0.74 -6.11 0.91
C VAL A 25 0.75 -7.61 1.06
N THR A 26 1.89 -8.17 1.48
CA THR A 26 2.02 -9.58 1.84
C THR A 26 2.05 -9.71 3.35
N ILE A 27 1.16 -10.53 3.88
CA ILE A 27 0.90 -10.78 5.30
C ILE A 27 1.30 -12.22 5.58
N SER A 28 2.39 -12.42 6.32
CA SER A 28 2.94 -13.76 6.60
C SER A 28 2.01 -14.60 7.46
N GLN A 29 1.25 -13.98 8.36
CA GLN A 29 0.33 -14.63 9.29
C GLN A 29 -1.03 -13.92 9.25
N PRO A 30 -1.88 -14.23 8.25
CA PRO A 30 -3.23 -13.65 8.19
C PRO A 30 -4.10 -14.15 9.35
N GLU A 31 -5.11 -13.37 9.71
CA GLU A 31 -6.05 -13.73 10.76
C GLU A 31 -6.80 -15.03 10.44
N PRO A 32 -6.85 -16.02 11.36
CA PRO A 32 -7.49 -17.30 11.11
C PRO A 32 -8.98 -17.24 10.79
N ALA A 33 -9.65 -16.15 11.18
CA ALA A 33 -11.07 -15.89 10.88
C ALA A 33 -11.29 -15.13 9.57
N GLY A 34 -10.22 -14.91 8.79
CA GLY A 34 -10.21 -14.10 7.58
C GLY A 34 -9.70 -12.68 7.85
N GLN A 35 -8.71 -12.28 7.09
CA GLN A 35 -8.01 -11.01 7.28
C GLN A 35 -8.83 -9.82 6.80
N LEU A 36 -8.99 -8.83 7.66
CA LEU A 36 -9.56 -7.52 7.27
C LEU A 36 -8.48 -6.60 6.74
N ILE A 37 -8.79 -5.96 5.62
CA ILE A 37 -7.96 -4.97 4.94
C ILE A 37 -8.76 -3.68 4.79
N ALA A 38 -8.18 -2.55 5.17
CA ALA A 38 -8.89 -1.27 5.13
C ALA A 38 -8.03 -0.16 4.53
N ILE A 39 -8.66 0.73 3.75
CA ILE A 39 -8.06 2.01 3.34
C ILE A 39 -8.47 3.09 4.33
N ALA A 40 -7.52 3.91 4.74
CA ALA A 40 -7.78 5.00 5.68
C ALA A 40 -8.86 5.96 5.15
N ALA A 41 -9.78 6.37 6.02
CA ALA A 41 -10.81 7.35 5.68
C ALA A 41 -10.30 8.80 5.81
N TRP A 42 -9.19 9.02 6.50
CA TRP A 42 -8.60 10.32 6.77
C TRP A 42 -7.07 10.22 6.94
N VAL A 43 -6.38 11.34 6.90
CA VAL A 43 -4.92 11.41 7.09
C VAL A 43 -4.60 12.22 8.35
N PRO A 44 -3.52 11.89 9.10
CA PRO A 44 -3.07 12.67 10.24
C PRO A 44 -2.86 14.14 9.89
N GLY A 45 -3.25 15.03 10.81
CA GLY A 45 -3.20 16.47 10.58
C GLY A 45 -4.33 17.03 9.70
N SER A 46 -5.30 16.21 9.29
CA SER A 46 -6.49 16.63 8.57
C SER A 46 -7.74 16.00 9.20
N TYR A 47 -8.60 16.82 9.77
CA TYR A 47 -9.86 16.39 10.40
C TYR A 47 -11.00 16.13 9.40
N ARG A 48 -10.71 16.09 8.10
CA ARG A 48 -11.71 15.81 7.05
C ARG A 48 -11.68 14.33 6.69
N ILE A 49 -12.87 13.73 6.64
CA ILE A 49 -13.06 12.42 6.00
C ILE A 49 -12.88 12.61 4.49
N ARG A 50 -11.98 11.82 3.89
CA ARG A 50 -11.59 11.96 2.48
C ARG A 50 -12.07 10.83 1.59
N ASP A 51 -12.62 9.77 2.18
CA ASP A 51 -13.06 8.56 1.45
C ASP A 51 -12.00 8.08 0.42
N LEU A 52 -10.76 7.90 0.88
CA LEU A 52 -9.62 7.56 0.02
C LEU A 52 -9.84 6.24 -0.74
N ALA A 53 -10.63 5.33 -0.19
CA ALA A 53 -11.00 4.08 -0.85
C ALA A 53 -11.75 4.26 -2.18
N ARG A 54 -12.27 5.46 -2.50
CA ARG A 54 -12.87 5.77 -3.80
C ARG A 54 -11.88 5.66 -4.97
N HIS A 55 -10.58 5.75 -4.66
CA HIS A 55 -9.51 5.65 -5.65
C HIS A 55 -9.07 4.20 -5.93
N VAL A 56 -9.57 3.24 -5.16
CA VAL A 56 -9.35 1.81 -5.41
C VAL A 56 -10.24 1.39 -6.57
N VAL A 57 -9.63 1.12 -7.72
CA VAL A 57 -10.33 0.70 -8.95
C VAL A 57 -10.32 -0.81 -9.16
N GLY A 58 -9.43 -1.51 -8.46
CA GLY A 58 -9.37 -2.96 -8.44
C GLY A 58 -8.74 -3.46 -7.14
N ILE A 59 -9.18 -4.63 -6.69
CA ILE A 59 -8.57 -5.33 -5.55
C ILE A 59 -8.68 -6.84 -5.77
N SER A 60 -7.62 -7.55 -5.46
CA SER A 60 -7.55 -9.01 -5.48
C SER A 60 -6.72 -9.52 -4.31
N ALA A 61 -6.89 -10.79 -3.97
CA ALA A 61 -6.09 -11.46 -2.96
C ALA A 61 -5.71 -12.84 -3.42
N ASN A 62 -4.51 -13.27 -3.08
CA ASN A 62 -4.02 -14.60 -3.41
C ASN A 62 -3.01 -15.09 -2.36
N THR A 63 -2.90 -16.41 -2.27
CA THR A 63 -1.75 -17.09 -1.68
C THR A 63 -0.83 -17.55 -2.80
N ASP A 64 0.28 -18.19 -2.48
CA ASP A 64 1.17 -18.81 -3.50
C ASP A 64 0.47 -19.93 -4.29
N GLU A 65 -0.60 -20.50 -3.74
CA GLU A 65 -1.27 -21.68 -4.31
C GLU A 65 -2.61 -21.35 -4.99
N ALA A 66 -3.33 -20.31 -4.54
CA ALA A 66 -4.68 -20.03 -5.02
C ALA A 66 -5.11 -18.58 -4.82
N GLU A 67 -6.10 -18.18 -5.62
CA GLU A 67 -6.84 -16.94 -5.40
C GLU A 67 -7.69 -17.05 -4.13
N VAL A 68 -7.75 -15.97 -3.34
CA VAL A 68 -8.54 -15.85 -2.12
C VAL A 68 -9.67 -14.85 -2.35
N SER A 69 -10.90 -15.27 -2.05
CA SER A 69 -12.06 -14.40 -2.23
C SER A 69 -12.02 -13.21 -1.27
N LEU A 70 -12.46 -12.05 -1.76
CA LEU A 70 -12.59 -10.84 -0.99
C LEU A 70 -14.06 -10.41 -0.89
N THR A 71 -14.56 -10.27 0.32
CA THR A 71 -15.89 -9.72 0.57
C THR A 71 -15.79 -8.27 1.03
N LYS A 72 -16.41 -7.35 0.31
CA LYS A 72 -16.49 -5.95 0.72
C LYS A 72 -17.42 -5.79 1.92
N ARG A 73 -16.91 -5.30 3.05
CA ARG A 73 -17.65 -5.13 4.30
C ARG A 73 -18.32 -3.77 4.43
N ASP A 74 -17.63 -2.74 3.96
CA ASP A 74 -18.12 -1.37 3.90
C ASP A 74 -17.42 -0.59 2.78
N LYS A 75 -17.53 0.73 2.74
CA LYS A 75 -16.96 1.56 1.68
C LYS A 75 -15.43 1.50 1.57
N SER A 76 -14.74 1.16 2.67
CA SER A 76 -13.28 1.22 2.77
C SER A 76 -12.64 -0.08 3.29
N THR A 77 -13.42 -1.12 3.59
CA THR A 77 -12.96 -2.36 4.22
C THR A 77 -13.36 -3.59 3.42
N TRP A 78 -12.42 -4.50 3.25
CA TRP A 78 -12.59 -5.82 2.63
C TRP A 78 -12.15 -6.90 3.61
N GLN A 79 -12.78 -8.04 3.55
CA GLN A 79 -12.38 -9.25 4.27
C GLN A 79 -11.97 -10.32 3.29
N ALA A 80 -10.75 -10.83 3.44
CA ALA A 80 -10.29 -12.02 2.76
C ALA A 80 -10.86 -13.26 3.44
N ASP A 81 -11.19 -14.27 2.65
CA ASP A 81 -11.54 -15.58 3.16
C ASP A 81 -10.36 -16.20 3.92
N VAL A 82 -10.67 -17.22 4.73
CA VAL A 82 -9.66 -17.95 5.53
C VAL A 82 -8.62 -18.58 4.64
N CYS A 83 -7.34 -18.33 4.96
CA CYS A 83 -6.20 -19.00 4.34
C CYS A 83 -5.12 -19.28 5.40
N GLU A 84 -4.35 -20.35 5.20
CA GLU A 84 -3.29 -20.79 6.12
C GLU A 84 -1.88 -20.39 5.66
N SER A 85 -1.76 -19.94 4.42
CA SER A 85 -0.50 -19.50 3.82
C SER A 85 -0.38 -17.97 3.85
N PRO A 86 0.80 -17.40 3.61
CA PRO A 86 0.95 -15.98 3.45
C PRO A 86 -0.05 -15.41 2.44
N LEU A 87 -0.72 -14.32 2.82
CA LEU A 87 -1.74 -13.67 2.02
C LEU A 87 -1.16 -12.42 1.36
N THR A 88 -1.24 -12.35 0.04
CA THR A 88 -0.92 -11.13 -0.72
C THR A 88 -2.21 -10.49 -1.21
N VAL A 89 -2.43 -9.22 -0.81
CA VAL A 89 -3.54 -8.40 -1.31
C VAL A 89 -2.98 -7.34 -2.22
N THR A 90 -3.52 -7.26 -3.44
CA THR A 90 -3.10 -6.30 -4.47
C THR A 90 -4.24 -5.35 -4.81
N LEU A 91 -3.93 -4.05 -4.80
CA LEU A 91 -4.85 -2.98 -5.12
C LEU A 91 -4.36 -2.21 -6.34
N GLN A 92 -5.29 -1.81 -7.20
CA GLN A 92 -5.04 -0.80 -8.23
C GLN A 92 -5.61 0.53 -7.77
N ILE A 93 -4.75 1.55 -7.69
CA ILE A 93 -5.08 2.88 -7.20
C ILE A 93 -5.03 3.88 -8.37
N HIS A 94 -6.16 4.52 -8.65
CA HIS A 94 -6.19 5.64 -9.61
C HIS A 94 -5.70 6.92 -8.92
N ALA A 95 -4.54 7.39 -9.32
CA ALA A 95 -3.80 8.45 -8.67
C ALA A 95 -3.82 9.75 -9.52
N TYR A 96 -4.89 10.52 -9.40
CA TYR A 96 -5.03 11.80 -10.09
C TYR A 96 -5.47 12.94 -9.15
N ASP A 97 -4.94 12.90 -7.92
CA ASP A 97 -5.15 13.95 -6.91
C ASP A 97 -3.82 14.67 -6.64
N ARG A 98 -3.73 15.95 -7.02
CA ARG A 98 -2.54 16.79 -6.83
C ARG A 98 -2.41 17.38 -5.43
N SER A 99 -3.34 17.07 -4.52
CA SER A 99 -3.21 17.51 -3.13
C SER A 99 -2.08 16.74 -2.43
N VAL A 100 -1.43 17.38 -1.48
CA VAL A 100 -0.37 16.76 -0.65
C VAL A 100 -0.86 15.62 0.26
N ARG A 101 -2.14 15.32 0.25
CA ARG A 101 -2.80 14.28 1.05
C ARG A 101 -3.49 13.23 0.20
N GLY A 102 -3.13 13.15 -1.06
CA GLY A 102 -3.64 12.20 -2.03
C GLY A 102 -2.52 11.43 -2.71
N ALA A 103 -2.79 11.01 -3.92
CA ALA A 103 -1.79 10.40 -4.79
C ALA A 103 -1.95 10.95 -6.22
N HIS A 104 -0.83 11.20 -6.87
CA HIS A 104 -0.76 11.63 -8.26
C HIS A 104 0.29 10.84 -9.00
N LEU A 105 -0.04 10.40 -10.20
CA LEU A 105 0.87 9.73 -11.12
C LEU A 105 0.59 10.20 -12.53
N ASP A 106 1.62 10.58 -13.26
CA ASP A 106 1.59 10.81 -14.69
C ASP A 106 2.92 10.35 -15.33
N THR A 107 3.09 10.57 -16.60
CA THR A 107 4.30 10.16 -17.34
C THR A 107 5.56 10.95 -16.96
N THR A 108 5.43 12.00 -16.16
CA THR A 108 6.54 12.87 -15.76
C THR A 108 7.00 12.64 -14.32
N HIS A 109 6.07 12.31 -13.41
CA HIS A 109 6.36 12.09 -11.99
C HIS A 109 5.25 11.32 -11.28
N GLY A 110 5.56 10.81 -10.09
CA GLY A 110 4.61 10.25 -9.15
C GLY A 110 4.78 10.85 -7.76
N PHE A 111 3.67 10.99 -7.05
CA PHE A 111 3.61 11.40 -5.65
C PHE A 111 2.52 10.62 -4.92
N PHE A 112 2.74 10.27 -3.67
CA PHE A 112 1.70 9.69 -2.83
C PHE A 112 1.90 10.02 -1.34
N ASP A 113 0.79 10.23 -0.66
CA ASP A 113 0.69 10.10 0.80
C ASP A 113 0.42 8.63 1.13
N GLY A 114 1.16 8.05 2.06
CA GLY A 114 1.04 6.62 2.39
C GLY A 114 -0.38 6.22 2.80
N ALA A 115 -1.11 7.07 3.53
CA ALA A 115 -2.50 6.81 3.91
C ALA A 115 -3.47 6.76 2.71
N ALA A 116 -3.09 7.37 1.58
CA ALA A 116 -3.92 7.38 0.37
C ALA A 116 -3.77 6.11 -0.48
N VAL A 117 -2.68 5.36 -0.30
CA VAL A 117 -2.33 4.24 -1.19
C VAL A 117 -2.15 2.90 -0.46
N PHE A 118 -1.59 2.90 0.76
CA PHE A 118 -1.32 1.65 1.47
C PHE A 118 -2.52 1.21 2.31
N PRO A 119 -2.96 -0.05 2.14
CA PRO A 119 -4.00 -0.61 2.99
C PRO A 119 -3.47 -0.93 4.40
N ALA A 120 -4.32 -0.76 5.41
CA ALA A 120 -4.07 -1.24 6.74
C ALA A 120 -4.40 -2.74 6.84
N VAL A 121 -3.54 -3.49 7.49
CA VAL A 121 -3.81 -4.87 7.95
C VAL A 121 -4.47 -4.75 9.32
N VAL A 122 -5.80 -4.84 9.34
CA VAL A 122 -6.60 -4.58 10.55
C VAL A 122 -6.31 -5.64 11.60
N GLY A 123 -6.04 -5.18 12.82
CA GLY A 123 -5.63 -6.05 13.95
C GLY A 123 -4.13 -6.29 14.05
N GLN A 124 -3.35 -5.89 13.03
CA GLN A 124 -1.89 -6.06 12.97
C GLN A 124 -1.15 -4.73 12.75
N GLU A 125 -1.73 -3.62 13.17
CA GLU A 125 -1.20 -2.26 12.93
C GLU A 125 0.15 -1.99 13.61
N ASN A 126 0.54 -2.84 14.57
CA ASN A 126 1.82 -2.76 15.30
C ASN A 126 2.93 -3.63 14.71
N VAL A 127 2.63 -4.40 13.66
CA VAL A 127 3.65 -5.19 12.96
C VAL A 127 4.52 -4.24 12.12
N GLU A 128 5.82 -4.51 12.09
CA GLU A 128 6.74 -3.75 11.25
C GLU A 128 6.38 -3.89 9.77
N CYS A 129 6.72 -2.86 9.00
CA CYS A 129 6.45 -2.83 7.57
C CYS A 129 7.75 -2.54 6.81
N HIS A 130 7.92 -3.20 5.69
CA HIS A 130 8.90 -2.84 4.67
C HIS A 130 8.13 -2.39 3.43
N VAL A 131 8.65 -1.41 2.73
CA VAL A 131 8.00 -0.85 1.53
C VAL A 131 8.98 -0.87 0.38
N GLU A 132 8.67 -1.62 -0.65
CA GLU A 132 9.38 -1.56 -1.93
C GLU A 132 8.76 -0.48 -2.81
N ILE A 133 9.57 0.47 -3.25
CA ILE A 133 9.20 1.44 -4.29
C ILE A 133 9.77 0.94 -5.61
N CYS A 134 8.89 0.50 -6.50
CA CYS A 134 9.26 -0.07 -7.77
C CYS A 134 9.61 1.01 -8.81
N ARG A 135 10.48 0.64 -9.75
CA ARG A 135 10.80 1.50 -10.90
C ARG A 135 9.58 1.62 -11.83
N PRO A 136 9.39 2.79 -12.45
CA PRO A 136 8.39 2.92 -13.50
C PRO A 136 8.73 2.09 -14.72
N PRO A 137 7.76 1.81 -15.62
CA PRO A 137 8.02 1.19 -16.90
C PRO A 137 9.06 1.98 -17.70
N THR A 138 9.90 1.28 -18.45
CA THR A 138 10.96 1.90 -19.26
C THR A 138 10.42 2.88 -20.32
N SER A 139 9.15 2.76 -20.68
CA SER A 139 8.46 3.65 -21.64
C SER A 139 8.34 5.10 -21.16
N VAL A 140 8.38 5.36 -19.84
CA VAL A 140 8.32 6.72 -19.28
C VAL A 140 9.71 7.27 -18.92
N GLY A 141 10.77 6.53 -19.20
CA GLY A 141 12.15 6.95 -19.03
C GLY A 141 12.81 6.47 -17.74
N SER A 142 14.15 6.46 -17.77
CA SER A 142 15.00 5.96 -16.68
C SER A 142 15.46 7.07 -15.71
N SER A 143 14.99 8.30 -15.88
CA SER A 143 15.47 9.46 -15.11
C SER A 143 14.75 9.69 -13.77
N TRP A 144 13.72 8.91 -13.47
CA TRP A 144 12.98 9.03 -12.22
C TRP A 144 13.85 8.67 -11.02
N ARG A 145 13.63 9.41 -9.95
CA ARG A 145 14.33 9.23 -8.67
C ARG A 145 13.33 9.26 -7.54
N VAL A 146 13.65 8.56 -6.44
CA VAL A 146 12.82 8.55 -5.23
C VAL A 146 13.26 9.66 -4.29
N ALA A 147 12.32 10.47 -3.83
CA ALA A 147 12.52 11.44 -2.76
C ALA A 147 11.59 11.09 -1.61
N THR A 148 12.14 10.66 -0.49
CA THR A 148 11.40 10.24 0.70
C THR A 148 12.21 10.51 1.96
N ALA A 149 11.52 10.66 3.10
CA ALA A 149 12.13 10.70 4.41
C ALA A 149 12.32 9.30 5.05
N MET A 150 11.82 8.25 4.39
CA MET A 150 12.04 6.88 4.84
C MET A 150 13.50 6.49 4.72
N GLN A 151 13.99 5.70 5.66
CA GLN A 151 15.35 5.18 5.62
C GLN A 151 15.43 3.94 4.73
N SER A 152 16.52 3.80 4.02
CA SER A 152 16.86 2.59 3.29
C SER A 152 18.34 2.29 3.48
N PRO A 153 18.70 1.21 4.20
CA PRO A 153 20.08 0.78 4.29
C PRO A 153 20.63 0.22 2.97
N ASP A 154 19.76 -0.27 2.10
CA ASP A 154 20.13 -1.02 0.90
C ASP A 154 19.98 -0.20 -0.40
N ALA A 155 19.16 0.83 -0.41
CA ALA A 155 19.03 1.73 -1.55
C ALA A 155 19.97 2.93 -1.39
N GLY A 156 20.67 3.28 -2.46
CA GLY A 156 21.41 4.54 -2.54
C GLY A 156 20.48 5.74 -2.36
N SER A 157 21.03 6.91 -2.03
CA SER A 157 20.25 8.14 -1.94
C SER A 157 19.48 8.37 -3.25
N TYR A 158 18.15 8.54 -3.15
CA TYR A 158 17.24 8.78 -4.27
C TYR A 158 17.03 7.59 -5.23
N ASP A 159 17.33 6.36 -4.83
CA ASP A 159 17.13 5.18 -5.67
C ASP A 159 15.83 4.43 -5.32
N PHE A 160 15.38 3.59 -6.25
CA PHE A 160 14.29 2.65 -6.04
C PHE A 160 14.77 1.46 -5.21
N GLY A 161 13.87 0.81 -4.48
CA GLY A 161 14.19 -0.34 -3.64
C GLY A 161 13.38 -0.37 -2.36
N THR A 162 13.86 -1.09 -1.36
CA THR A 162 13.16 -1.30 -0.10
C THR A 162 13.49 -0.21 0.91
N TYR A 163 12.45 0.31 1.53
CA TYR A 163 12.48 1.34 2.55
C TYR A 163 11.84 0.86 3.85
N TYR A 164 12.30 1.42 4.97
CA TYR A 164 11.85 1.07 6.32
C TYR A 164 11.13 2.28 6.92
N PRO A 165 9.79 2.32 6.83
CA PRO A 165 9.03 3.47 7.28
C PRO A 165 8.88 3.48 8.80
N GLY A 166 9.67 4.29 9.49
CA GLY A 166 9.44 4.56 10.92
C GLY A 166 8.08 5.20 11.23
N ILE A 167 7.42 5.78 10.24
CA ILE A 167 6.20 6.61 10.37
C ILE A 167 4.92 5.82 10.03
N PHE A 168 4.99 4.67 9.37
CA PHE A 168 3.82 3.90 8.93
C PHE A 168 2.87 3.53 10.08
N ARG A 169 3.40 3.32 11.28
CA ARG A 169 2.58 3.04 12.48
C ARG A 169 1.60 4.16 12.84
N ALA A 170 1.93 5.41 12.54
CA ALA A 170 1.09 6.56 12.90
C ALA A 170 -0.17 6.69 12.04
N TYR A 171 -0.16 6.19 10.82
CA TYR A 171 -1.28 6.33 9.87
C TYR A 171 -2.42 5.36 10.12
N PHE A 172 -2.18 4.26 10.83
CA PHE A 172 -3.15 3.21 11.06
C PHE A 172 -3.69 3.15 12.50
N GLN A 173 -3.10 3.88 13.44
CA GLN A 173 -3.45 3.81 14.87
C GLN A 173 -4.64 4.68 15.30
N SER A 174 -5.37 5.28 14.41
CA SER A 174 -6.39 6.22 14.82
C SER A 174 -7.80 5.70 14.57
N LYS A 175 -8.39 5.18 15.63
CA LYS A 175 -9.84 5.18 15.86
C LYS A 175 -10.22 6.38 16.68
#